data_1948e5b1e08695f6bde123f2619baa01
#
_entry.id   1948e5b1e08695f6bde123f2619baa01
#
_cell.length_a   1.000
_cell.length_b   1.000
_cell.length_c   1.000
_cell.angle_alpha   90.00
_cell.angle_beta   90.00
_cell.angle_gamma   90.00
#
_symmetry.space_group_name_H-M   'P 1'
#
loop_
_entity.id
_entity.type
_entity.pdbx_description
1 polymer ?
#
loop_
_entity_poly.entity_id
_entity_poly.type
_entity_poly.pdbx_seq_one_letter_code
_entity_poly.pdbx_strand_id
1 'polypeptide(L)'
;MMNMKAMHKDFWMEIRKSKARFISIFMIVALGVAFFSGIQASSPDMRFSGDAYYDETNLMDIKVMGTLGLTEDDVAAIKQVDGVENAEGAYGTDVMCGEGEKQKVLHVEAVDQTMNRISVTEGKAPEKSGEIFLDCIFAESNGYQVGDQITLKEGGDSELLKKTDYTVVGLGESPLYISYNRGNSTLGSGEVNGFAYVLPEDFDQEVYTQIYVQAHGAQDLISYTDAYDSLIERVQERVEGIEAERCQVRYDEIVEEANDKLADARQELEDGKKEANEKLADARQELEDGKKKLKDGKKEYKDGKKKLADAKKELEDGKARLADAKKELEDGRSQLASAKEQLASGRAQIASAKEQLNAGWAEVSENQAKLEDGKAQLEDGKNQLRAGEKQIADAKTQLT
;
A
#
# COMPACT_ATOMS: atom_id res chain seq x y z
N MET A 1 -69.72 21.59 41.25
CA MET A 1 -69.23 21.51 39.85
C MET A 1 -68.87 22.93 39.42
N MET A 2 -67.60 23.28 39.32
CA MET A 2 -67.14 24.56 38.81
C MET A 2 -67.50 24.64 37.29
N ASN A 3 -68.16 25.77 36.96
CA ASN A 3 -68.67 25.98 35.61
C ASN A 3 -67.46 26.13 34.63
N MET A 4 -67.14 25.09 33.87
CA MET A 4 -66.01 25.04 32.93
C MET A 4 -65.97 26.25 32.00
N LYS A 5 -67.14 26.80 31.60
CA LYS A 5 -67.22 28.01 30.77
C LYS A 5 -66.71 29.29 31.48
N ALA A 6 -66.93 29.41 32.79
CA ALA A 6 -66.47 30.54 33.57
C ALA A 6 -64.91 30.46 33.73
N MET A 7 -64.39 29.30 34.01
CA MET A 7 -62.97 29.08 34.16
C MET A 7 -62.20 29.36 32.84
N HIS A 8 -62.70 28.97 31.69
CA HIS A 8 -62.13 29.30 30.38
C HIS A 8 -62.18 30.81 30.11
N LYS A 9 -63.22 31.49 30.51
CA LYS A 9 -63.37 32.94 30.34
C LYS A 9 -62.35 33.66 31.21
N ASP A 10 -62.20 33.32 32.49
CA ASP A 10 -61.23 33.89 33.41
C ASP A 10 -59.79 33.60 32.92
N PHE A 11 -59.44 32.42 32.45
CA PHE A 11 -58.16 32.11 31.88
C PHE A 11 -57.82 33.01 30.68
N TRP A 12 -58.79 33.20 29.74
CA TRP A 12 -58.56 34.11 28.62
C TRP A 12 -58.48 35.59 29.00
N MET A 13 -59.17 35.99 29.98
CA MET A 13 -59.06 37.36 30.52
C MET A 13 -57.71 37.63 31.22
N GLU A 14 -57.19 36.63 31.93
CA GLU A 14 -55.87 36.73 32.60
C GLU A 14 -54.75 36.84 31.60
N ILE A 15 -54.80 36.01 30.56
CA ILE A 15 -53.87 36.09 29.41
C ILE A 15 -53.93 37.47 28.75
N ARG A 16 -55.13 37.99 28.53
CA ARG A 16 -55.31 39.34 27.95
C ARG A 16 -54.77 40.51 28.82
N LYS A 17 -54.83 40.37 30.13
CA LYS A 17 -54.31 41.38 31.09
C LYS A 17 -52.78 41.34 31.19
N SER A 18 -52.18 40.13 31.03
CA SER A 18 -50.73 39.94 31.17
C SER A 18 -50.05 39.50 29.91
N LYS A 19 -50.49 40.03 28.75
CA LYS A 19 -50.01 39.59 27.41
C LYS A 19 -48.47 39.50 27.28
N ALA A 20 -47.79 40.53 27.76
CA ALA A 20 -46.34 40.58 27.66
C ALA A 20 -45.65 39.43 28.41
N ARG A 21 -46.10 39.11 29.63
CA ARG A 21 -45.59 38.00 30.43
C ARG A 21 -45.95 36.66 29.78
N PHE A 22 -47.19 36.48 29.31
CA PHE A 22 -47.63 35.28 28.62
C PHE A 22 -46.80 35.02 27.34
N ILE A 23 -46.65 36.06 26.50
CA ILE A 23 -45.86 35.96 25.25
C ILE A 23 -44.39 35.64 25.58
N SER A 24 -43.82 36.28 26.62
CA SER A 24 -42.43 35.99 27.01
C SER A 24 -42.24 34.55 27.45
N ILE A 25 -43.13 34.01 28.30
CA ILE A 25 -43.05 32.61 28.74
C ILE A 25 -43.31 31.67 27.56
N PHE A 26 -44.32 31.97 26.74
CA PHE A 26 -44.63 31.19 25.53
C PHE A 26 -43.43 31.15 24.58
N MET A 27 -42.79 32.29 24.31
CA MET A 27 -41.62 32.37 23.44
C MET A 27 -40.43 31.58 23.98
N ILE A 28 -40.20 31.63 25.30
CA ILE A 28 -39.12 30.85 25.93
C ILE A 28 -39.39 29.34 25.76
N VAL A 29 -40.63 28.91 26.05
CA VAL A 29 -40.99 27.48 25.88
C VAL A 29 -40.96 27.07 24.41
N ALA A 30 -41.54 27.91 23.54
CA ALA A 30 -41.54 27.64 22.09
C ALA A 30 -40.12 27.54 21.51
N LEU A 31 -39.23 28.47 21.95
CA LEU A 31 -37.81 28.44 21.53
C LEU A 31 -37.12 27.17 22.05
N GLY A 32 -37.36 26.80 23.31
CA GLY A 32 -36.80 25.57 23.90
C GLY A 32 -37.27 24.30 23.16
N VAL A 33 -38.57 24.22 22.87
CA VAL A 33 -39.12 23.09 22.10
C VAL A 33 -38.58 23.07 20.66
N ALA A 34 -38.57 24.24 19.99
CA ALA A 34 -38.06 24.35 18.63
C ALA A 34 -36.59 23.96 18.55
N PHE A 35 -35.76 24.44 19.49
CA PHE A 35 -34.34 24.08 19.55
C PHE A 35 -34.15 22.59 19.84
N PHE A 36 -34.85 22.03 20.80
CA PHE A 36 -34.79 20.62 21.11
C PHE A 36 -35.27 19.76 19.92
N SER A 37 -36.40 20.11 19.30
CA SER A 37 -36.89 19.40 18.12
C SER A 37 -35.94 19.49 16.93
N GLY A 38 -35.31 20.67 16.72
CA GLY A 38 -34.31 20.86 15.67
C GLY A 38 -33.08 19.97 15.88
N ILE A 39 -32.57 19.90 17.11
CA ILE A 39 -31.46 18.99 17.42
C ILE A 39 -31.86 17.52 17.22
N GLN A 40 -33.03 17.14 17.65
CA GLN A 40 -33.53 15.76 17.49
C GLN A 40 -33.74 15.38 16.00
N ALA A 41 -34.16 16.35 15.18
CA ALA A 41 -34.33 16.10 13.74
C ALA A 41 -33.01 16.05 12.99
N SER A 42 -31.97 16.76 13.44
CA SER A 42 -30.67 16.84 12.75
C SER A 42 -30.02 15.46 12.55
N SER A 43 -30.07 14.58 13.55
CA SER A 43 -29.39 13.28 13.48
C SER A 43 -30.00 12.34 12.41
N PRO A 44 -31.32 12.15 12.34
CA PRO A 44 -31.94 11.39 11.24
C PRO A 44 -31.66 12.01 9.87
N ASP A 45 -31.82 13.33 9.73
CA ASP A 45 -31.61 14.02 8.46
C ASP A 45 -30.17 13.86 7.94
N MET A 46 -29.17 13.95 8.85
CA MET A 46 -27.78 13.71 8.50
C MET A 46 -27.54 12.26 8.05
N ARG A 47 -28.19 11.28 8.73
CA ARG A 47 -28.08 9.86 8.33
C ARG A 47 -28.68 9.63 6.96
N PHE A 48 -29.88 10.10 6.69
CA PHE A 48 -30.50 9.96 5.38
C PHE A 48 -29.71 10.64 4.26
N SER A 49 -29.17 11.84 4.53
CA SER A 49 -28.35 12.54 3.55
C SER A 49 -27.02 11.85 3.29
N GLY A 50 -26.38 11.33 4.35
CA GLY A 50 -25.16 10.54 4.23
C GLY A 50 -25.39 9.23 3.48
N ASP A 51 -26.43 8.51 3.84
CA ASP A 51 -26.83 7.25 3.21
C ASP A 51 -27.10 7.45 1.71
N ALA A 52 -27.91 8.44 1.35
CA ALA A 52 -28.16 8.77 -0.05
C ALA A 52 -26.88 9.11 -0.84
N TYR A 53 -25.92 9.79 -0.20
CA TYR A 53 -24.63 10.09 -0.81
C TYR A 53 -23.78 8.83 -0.99
N TYR A 54 -23.77 7.91 -0.02
CA TYR A 54 -23.04 6.65 -0.09
C TYR A 54 -23.62 5.74 -1.18
N ASP A 55 -24.95 5.66 -1.30
CA ASP A 55 -25.61 4.91 -2.37
C ASP A 55 -25.33 5.51 -3.75
N GLU A 56 -25.40 6.85 -3.88
CA GLU A 56 -25.11 7.55 -5.14
C GLU A 56 -23.68 7.30 -5.59
N THR A 57 -22.73 7.30 -4.66
CA THR A 57 -21.30 7.11 -4.93
C THR A 57 -20.87 5.65 -4.92
N ASN A 58 -21.77 4.75 -4.56
CA ASN A 58 -21.52 3.32 -4.43
C ASN A 58 -20.35 3.04 -3.48
N LEU A 59 -20.42 3.62 -2.26
CA LEU A 59 -19.36 3.47 -1.26
C LEU A 59 -19.21 2.00 -0.86
N MET A 60 -18.00 1.52 -0.73
CA MET A 60 -17.70 0.21 -0.17
C MET A 60 -18.23 0.05 1.26
N ASP A 61 -18.62 -1.16 1.63
CA ASP A 61 -19.04 -1.50 3.00
C ASP A 61 -17.87 -1.95 3.86
N ILE A 62 -16.91 -2.70 3.28
CA ILE A 62 -15.76 -3.27 3.97
C ILE A 62 -14.50 -3.00 3.16
N LYS A 63 -13.43 -2.62 3.85
CA LYS A 63 -12.09 -2.46 3.29
C LYS A 63 -11.17 -3.53 3.86
N VAL A 64 -10.61 -4.37 2.99
CA VAL A 64 -9.60 -5.36 3.35
C VAL A 64 -8.23 -4.83 2.97
N MET A 65 -7.27 -4.93 3.88
CA MET A 65 -5.89 -4.49 3.66
C MET A 65 -4.92 -5.62 3.96
N GLY A 66 -3.90 -5.78 3.13
CA GLY A 66 -2.87 -6.80 3.28
C GLY A 66 -1.47 -6.20 3.33
N THR A 67 -0.67 -6.53 4.33
CA THR A 67 0.71 -6.04 4.48
C THR A 67 1.69 -6.61 3.45
N LEU A 68 1.34 -7.74 2.83
CA LEU A 68 2.14 -8.40 1.79
C LEU A 68 1.56 -8.20 0.38
N GLY A 69 0.62 -7.25 0.25
CA GLY A 69 -0.17 -7.07 -0.95
C GLY A 69 -1.27 -8.14 -1.08
N LEU A 70 -2.27 -7.83 -1.87
CA LEU A 70 -3.42 -8.68 -2.15
C LEU A 70 -3.44 -9.04 -3.64
N THR A 71 -3.88 -10.24 -3.98
CA THR A 71 -3.84 -10.75 -5.35
C THR A 71 -5.25 -10.83 -5.95
N GLU A 72 -5.34 -11.07 -7.26
CA GLU A 72 -6.61 -11.39 -7.93
C GLU A 72 -7.29 -12.63 -7.32
N ASP A 73 -6.50 -13.60 -6.84
CA ASP A 73 -7.03 -14.78 -6.18
C ASP A 73 -7.65 -14.46 -4.81
N ASP A 74 -7.14 -13.44 -4.11
CA ASP A 74 -7.74 -12.92 -2.88
C ASP A 74 -9.08 -12.23 -3.19
N VAL A 75 -9.13 -11.41 -4.24
CA VAL A 75 -10.37 -10.80 -4.73
C VAL A 75 -11.39 -11.88 -5.08
N ALA A 76 -10.98 -12.91 -5.82
CA ALA A 76 -11.85 -14.02 -6.21
C ALA A 76 -12.33 -14.84 -5.00
N ALA A 77 -11.48 -15.07 -4.01
CA ALA A 77 -11.83 -15.77 -2.79
C ALA A 77 -12.86 -14.97 -1.97
N ILE A 78 -12.67 -13.65 -1.82
CA ILE A 78 -13.61 -12.76 -1.11
C ILE A 78 -14.97 -12.73 -1.84
N LYS A 79 -14.99 -12.66 -3.16
CA LYS A 79 -16.23 -12.70 -3.96
C LYS A 79 -17.07 -13.98 -3.73
N GLN A 80 -16.44 -15.07 -3.32
CA GLN A 80 -17.13 -16.34 -3.04
C GLN A 80 -17.65 -16.43 -1.60
N VAL A 81 -17.32 -15.49 -0.75
CA VAL A 81 -17.81 -15.46 0.64
C VAL A 81 -19.32 -15.16 0.63
N ASP A 82 -20.07 -15.98 1.35
CA ASP A 82 -21.53 -15.81 1.46
C ASP A 82 -21.87 -14.46 2.10
N GLY A 83 -22.70 -13.67 1.42
CA GLY A 83 -23.08 -12.32 1.82
C GLY A 83 -22.25 -11.22 1.16
N VAL A 84 -21.21 -11.54 0.39
CA VAL A 84 -20.51 -10.58 -0.47
C VAL A 84 -21.26 -10.45 -1.79
N GLU A 85 -21.53 -9.23 -2.22
CA GLU A 85 -22.15 -8.92 -3.52
C GLU A 85 -21.06 -8.66 -4.58
N ASN A 86 -20.07 -7.86 -4.23
CA ASN A 86 -18.93 -7.56 -5.09
C ASN A 86 -17.67 -7.35 -4.25
N ALA A 87 -16.50 -7.59 -4.86
CA ALA A 87 -15.19 -7.25 -4.30
C ALA A 87 -14.25 -6.82 -5.43
N GLU A 88 -13.48 -5.78 -5.23
CA GLU A 88 -12.57 -5.24 -6.24
C GLU A 88 -11.24 -4.87 -5.61
N GLY A 89 -10.14 -5.24 -6.29
CA GLY A 89 -8.80 -4.85 -5.89
C GLY A 89 -8.53 -3.40 -6.23
N ALA A 90 -7.88 -2.67 -5.34
CA ALA A 90 -7.55 -1.27 -5.52
C ALA A 90 -6.10 -0.98 -5.13
N TYR A 91 -5.55 0.07 -5.73
CA TYR A 91 -4.21 0.58 -5.42
C TYR A 91 -4.35 1.91 -4.68
N GLY A 92 -3.55 2.06 -3.65
CA GLY A 92 -3.42 3.31 -2.92
C GLY A 92 -2.03 3.46 -2.33
N THR A 93 -1.47 4.68 -2.39
CA THR A 93 -0.16 5.00 -1.83
C THR A 93 -0.10 6.44 -1.38
N ASP A 94 0.74 6.70 -0.38
CA ASP A 94 1.04 8.05 0.02
C ASP A 94 2.24 8.60 -0.76
N VAL A 95 2.10 9.80 -1.28
CA VAL A 95 3.16 10.50 -2.01
C VAL A 95 3.30 11.92 -1.52
N MET A 96 4.46 12.50 -1.75
CA MET A 96 4.72 13.90 -1.45
C MET A 96 4.60 14.74 -2.72
N CYS A 97 4.07 15.96 -2.60
CA CYS A 97 4.07 16.97 -3.63
C CYS A 97 4.60 18.30 -3.09
N GLY A 98 5.06 19.18 -3.98
CA GLY A 98 5.69 20.43 -3.60
C GLY A 98 7.15 20.30 -3.16
N GLU A 99 7.75 21.41 -2.74
CA GLU A 99 9.18 21.48 -2.38
C GLU A 99 9.41 22.20 -1.05
N GLY A 100 10.39 21.73 -0.29
CA GLY A 100 10.86 22.35 0.97
C GLY A 100 9.73 22.43 2.01
N GLU A 101 9.56 23.61 2.61
CA GLU A 101 8.53 23.85 3.63
C GLU A 101 7.07 23.78 3.11
N LYS A 102 6.90 23.79 1.80
CA LYS A 102 5.58 23.64 1.14
C LYS A 102 5.25 22.20 0.77
N GLN A 103 6.09 21.27 1.16
CA GLN A 103 5.86 19.85 0.90
C GLN A 103 4.58 19.37 1.60
N LYS A 104 3.74 18.66 0.88
CA LYS A 104 2.45 18.11 1.31
C LYS A 104 2.40 16.64 1.01
N VAL A 105 1.60 15.91 1.75
CA VAL A 105 1.33 14.49 1.52
C VAL A 105 -0.04 14.35 0.89
N LEU A 106 -0.11 13.65 -0.23
CA LEU A 106 -1.34 13.22 -0.89
C LEU A 106 -1.46 11.71 -0.77
N HIS A 107 -2.67 11.25 -0.46
CA HIS A 107 -3.01 9.85 -0.66
C HIS A 107 -3.52 9.68 -2.08
N VAL A 108 -2.78 8.95 -2.91
CA VAL A 108 -3.13 8.68 -4.30
C VAL A 108 -3.80 7.31 -4.38
N GLU A 109 -4.98 7.28 -4.95
CA GLU A 109 -5.74 6.06 -5.20
C GLU A 109 -5.97 5.83 -6.69
N ALA A 110 -6.17 4.59 -7.07
CA ALA A 110 -6.64 4.26 -8.40
C ALA A 110 -8.13 4.63 -8.54
N VAL A 111 -8.47 5.28 -9.66
CA VAL A 111 -9.88 5.53 -10.01
C VAL A 111 -10.61 4.18 -10.15
N ASP A 112 -11.68 4.03 -9.39
CA ASP A 112 -12.65 2.97 -9.57
C ASP A 112 -13.92 3.54 -10.23
N GLN A 113 -14.49 2.80 -11.18
CA GLN A 113 -15.71 3.21 -11.88
C GLN A 113 -16.96 2.55 -11.30
N THR A 114 -16.79 1.53 -10.49
CA THR A 114 -17.86 0.72 -9.93
C THR A 114 -18.16 1.07 -8.48
N MET A 115 -17.13 1.08 -7.63
CA MET A 115 -17.23 1.47 -6.22
C MET A 115 -16.54 2.80 -5.95
N ASN A 116 -16.87 3.42 -4.83
CA ASN A 116 -16.24 4.65 -4.33
C ASN A 116 -16.13 5.77 -5.38
N ARG A 117 -17.16 5.94 -6.19
CA ARG A 117 -17.16 6.89 -7.31
C ARG A 117 -16.93 8.31 -6.85
N ILE A 118 -15.95 8.96 -7.47
CA ILE A 118 -15.61 10.35 -7.21
C ILE A 118 -16.71 11.30 -7.72
N SER A 119 -16.94 12.37 -6.96
CA SER A 119 -17.88 13.45 -7.34
C SER A 119 -17.09 14.60 -7.95
N VAL A 120 -17.19 14.77 -9.27
CA VAL A 120 -16.47 15.82 -9.99
C VAL A 120 -17.17 17.15 -9.82
N THR A 121 -16.48 18.15 -9.26
CA THR A 121 -16.99 19.52 -9.12
C THR A 121 -16.49 20.43 -10.26
N GLU A 122 -15.29 20.18 -10.77
CA GLU A 122 -14.70 20.93 -11.89
C GLU A 122 -13.86 19.98 -12.77
N GLY A 123 -13.91 20.16 -14.07
CA GLY A 123 -13.17 19.35 -15.04
C GLY A 123 -13.80 17.99 -15.27
N LYS A 124 -13.01 16.93 -15.23
CA LYS A 124 -13.43 15.54 -15.47
C LYS A 124 -12.60 14.54 -14.64
N ALA A 125 -13.07 13.28 -14.55
CA ALA A 125 -12.26 12.19 -14.07
C ALA A 125 -11.08 11.88 -15.01
N PRO A 126 -9.96 11.30 -14.53
CA PRO A 126 -8.86 10.85 -15.37
C PRO A 126 -9.33 9.80 -16.38
N GLU A 127 -8.93 9.96 -17.63
CA GLU A 127 -9.24 9.04 -18.74
C GLU A 127 -7.97 8.49 -19.40
N LYS A 128 -6.82 9.11 -19.13
CA LYS A 128 -5.53 8.75 -19.72
C LYS A 128 -4.43 8.75 -18.67
N SER A 129 -3.47 7.85 -18.84
CA SER A 129 -2.27 7.81 -18.02
C SER A 129 -1.53 9.15 -17.99
N GLY A 130 -1.23 9.65 -16.80
CA GLY A 130 -0.64 10.97 -16.55
C GLY A 130 -1.67 12.09 -16.32
N GLU A 131 -2.96 11.77 -16.28
CA GLU A 131 -4.02 12.65 -15.79
C GLU A 131 -4.26 12.36 -14.30
N ILE A 132 -4.53 13.41 -13.51
CA ILE A 132 -4.82 13.32 -12.07
C ILE A 132 -6.06 14.14 -11.72
N PHE A 133 -6.86 13.58 -10.83
CA PHE A 133 -7.96 14.27 -10.17
C PHE A 133 -7.54 14.59 -8.74
N LEU A 134 -7.83 15.80 -8.26
CA LEU A 134 -7.43 16.26 -6.93
C LEU A 134 -8.63 16.56 -6.04
N ASP A 135 -8.42 16.39 -4.75
CA ASP A 135 -9.27 16.91 -3.68
C ASP A 135 -9.48 18.42 -3.87
N CYS A 136 -10.74 18.86 -3.99
CA CYS A 136 -11.06 20.26 -4.23
C CYS A 136 -10.57 21.18 -3.10
N ILE A 137 -10.61 20.72 -1.84
CA ILE A 137 -10.13 21.49 -0.67
C ILE A 137 -8.60 21.62 -0.72
N PHE A 138 -7.91 20.55 -1.06
CA PHE A 138 -6.46 20.59 -1.25
C PHE A 138 -6.06 21.54 -2.38
N ALA A 139 -6.76 21.45 -3.52
CA ALA A 139 -6.51 22.29 -4.69
C ALA A 139 -6.73 23.77 -4.36
N GLU A 140 -7.84 24.14 -3.74
CA GLU A 140 -8.12 25.51 -3.31
C GLU A 140 -7.05 26.04 -2.34
N SER A 141 -6.67 25.23 -1.33
CA SER A 141 -5.69 25.61 -0.31
C SER A 141 -4.28 25.82 -0.86
N ASN A 142 -3.92 25.14 -1.95
CA ASN A 142 -2.58 25.18 -2.54
C ASN A 142 -2.52 25.86 -3.91
N GLY A 143 -3.68 26.33 -4.42
CA GLY A 143 -3.78 27.14 -5.64
C GLY A 143 -3.69 26.33 -6.94
N TYR A 144 -4.03 25.03 -6.92
CA TYR A 144 -4.12 24.20 -8.12
C TYR A 144 -5.43 24.41 -8.87
N GLN A 145 -5.37 24.40 -10.18
CA GLN A 145 -6.50 24.53 -11.11
C GLN A 145 -6.44 23.41 -12.16
N VAL A 146 -7.57 23.17 -12.82
CA VAL A 146 -7.63 22.26 -13.96
C VAL A 146 -6.71 22.76 -15.08
N GLY A 147 -5.81 21.90 -15.53
CA GLY A 147 -4.76 22.18 -16.52
C GLY A 147 -3.37 22.37 -15.93
N ASP A 148 -3.25 22.53 -14.62
CA ASP A 148 -1.95 22.66 -13.95
C ASP A 148 -1.18 21.33 -13.94
N GLN A 149 0.15 21.42 -13.78
CA GLN A 149 1.03 20.28 -13.58
C GLN A 149 1.31 20.10 -12.10
N ILE A 150 1.27 18.86 -11.63
CA ILE A 150 1.70 18.48 -10.29
C ILE A 150 2.77 17.39 -10.37
N THR A 151 3.86 17.57 -9.62
CA THR A 151 4.92 16.58 -9.52
C THR A 151 4.77 15.83 -8.20
N LEU A 152 4.66 14.51 -8.29
CA LEU A 152 4.57 13.59 -7.18
C LEU A 152 5.95 13.00 -6.90
N LYS A 153 6.33 12.89 -5.63
CA LYS A 153 7.57 12.29 -5.17
C LYS A 153 7.24 11.21 -4.16
N GLU A 154 7.74 10.04 -4.38
CA GLU A 154 7.60 8.94 -3.43
C GLU A 154 8.57 9.10 -2.27
N GLY A 155 8.18 8.61 -1.11
CA GLY A 155 8.95 8.75 0.13
C GLY A 155 9.97 7.64 0.41
N GLY A 156 10.21 6.73 -0.55
CA GLY A 156 11.03 5.54 -0.37
C GLY A 156 11.83 5.16 -1.62
N ASP A 157 12.51 4.02 -1.53
CA ASP A 157 13.33 3.46 -2.64
C ASP A 157 12.48 2.67 -3.67
N SER A 158 11.17 2.53 -3.45
CA SER A 158 10.26 1.81 -4.34
C SER A 158 9.50 2.80 -5.22
N GLU A 159 9.59 2.63 -6.51
CA GLU A 159 8.76 3.33 -7.48
C GLU A 159 7.39 2.62 -7.52
N LEU A 160 6.37 3.24 -6.90
CA LEU A 160 5.01 2.72 -6.83
C LEU A 160 4.11 3.29 -7.94
N LEU A 161 4.51 4.44 -8.51
CA LEU A 161 3.89 5.09 -9.64
C LEU A 161 4.84 5.11 -10.84
N LYS A 162 4.33 4.79 -12.01
CA LYS A 162 5.10 4.81 -13.28
C LYS A 162 5.50 6.22 -13.74
N LYS A 163 4.87 7.24 -13.18
CA LYS A 163 5.08 8.64 -13.53
C LYS A 163 5.21 9.50 -12.30
N THR A 164 5.97 10.56 -12.43
CA THR A 164 6.12 11.58 -11.39
C THR A 164 5.30 12.83 -11.69
N ASP A 165 5.10 13.16 -12.98
CA ASP A 165 4.43 14.37 -13.40
C ASP A 165 3.05 14.07 -13.97
N TYR A 166 2.05 14.75 -13.43
CA TYR A 166 0.65 14.58 -13.79
C TYR A 166 0.01 15.92 -14.15
N THR A 167 -0.97 15.86 -15.05
CA THR A 167 -1.81 17.02 -15.40
C THR A 167 -3.13 16.94 -14.63
N VAL A 168 -3.46 17.97 -13.88
CA VAL A 168 -4.74 18.07 -13.17
C VAL A 168 -5.86 18.22 -14.19
N VAL A 169 -6.75 17.22 -14.27
CA VAL A 169 -7.88 17.21 -15.21
C VAL A 169 -9.22 17.44 -14.54
N GLY A 170 -9.29 17.27 -13.23
CA GLY A 170 -10.50 17.51 -12.47
C GLY A 170 -10.24 17.71 -10.99
N LEU A 171 -11.23 18.36 -10.37
CA LEU A 171 -11.27 18.62 -8.93
C LEU A 171 -12.61 18.13 -8.38
N GLY A 172 -12.64 17.69 -7.13
CA GLY A 172 -13.89 17.33 -6.51
C GLY A 172 -13.74 16.58 -5.18
N GLU A 173 -14.73 15.75 -4.89
CA GLU A 173 -14.90 15.06 -3.61
C GLU A 173 -14.87 13.54 -3.80
N SER A 174 -14.60 12.83 -2.72
CA SER A 174 -14.62 11.38 -2.69
C SER A 174 -15.37 10.90 -1.43
N PRO A 175 -16.19 9.84 -1.55
CA PRO A 175 -16.90 9.28 -0.43
C PRO A 175 -15.96 8.67 0.63
N LEU A 176 -14.73 8.34 0.26
CA LEU A 176 -13.71 7.84 1.20
C LEU A 176 -13.19 8.93 2.14
N TYR A 177 -13.39 10.20 1.80
CA TYR A 177 -12.79 11.36 2.50
C TYR A 177 -13.82 12.43 2.86
N ILE A 178 -14.86 12.05 3.58
CA ILE A 178 -15.92 12.97 4.05
C ILE A 178 -15.49 13.90 5.18
N SER A 179 -14.39 13.59 5.87
CA SER A 179 -13.84 14.42 6.95
C SER A 179 -12.75 15.36 6.43
N TYR A 180 -12.62 16.53 7.04
CA TYR A 180 -11.49 17.44 6.81
C TYR A 180 -10.13 16.81 7.19
N ASN A 181 -10.12 15.92 8.18
CA ASN A 181 -8.96 15.10 8.49
C ASN A 181 -8.88 13.94 7.48
N ARG A 182 -7.90 13.99 6.59
CA ARG A 182 -7.71 13.00 5.51
C ARG A 182 -6.97 11.75 5.97
N GLY A 183 -6.47 11.74 7.20
CA GLY A 183 -5.77 10.61 7.79
C GLY A 183 -4.32 10.91 8.14
N ASN A 184 -3.61 9.86 8.55
CA ASN A 184 -2.21 9.92 8.93
C ASN A 184 -1.34 9.22 7.89
N SER A 185 -0.11 9.70 7.74
CA SER A 185 0.91 9.13 6.85
C SER A 185 2.21 8.89 7.62
N THR A 186 3.06 8.05 7.07
CA THR A 186 4.45 7.92 7.54
C THR A 186 5.37 8.93 6.85
N LEU A 187 4.87 9.69 5.87
CA LEU A 187 5.62 10.64 5.08
C LEU A 187 5.46 12.08 5.62
N GLY A 188 6.42 12.92 5.29
CA GLY A 188 6.36 14.35 5.50
C GLY A 188 6.06 14.75 6.95
N SER A 189 4.96 15.48 7.17
CA SER A 189 4.52 15.94 8.49
C SER A 189 3.81 14.86 9.33
N GLY A 190 3.57 13.70 8.77
CA GLY A 190 2.79 12.64 9.44
C GLY A 190 1.27 12.74 9.22
N GLU A 191 0.82 13.72 8.44
CA GLU A 191 -0.60 13.92 8.12
C GLU A 191 -0.82 13.91 6.61
N VAL A 192 -1.88 13.25 6.15
CA VAL A 192 -2.37 13.34 4.78
C VAL A 192 -3.09 14.68 4.60
N ASN A 193 -2.63 15.48 3.64
CA ASN A 193 -3.15 16.82 3.39
C ASN A 193 -4.29 16.86 2.38
N GLY A 194 -4.44 15.83 1.56
CA GLY A 194 -5.47 15.69 0.56
C GLY A 194 -5.40 14.32 -0.11
N PHE A 195 -6.33 14.07 -1.00
CA PHE A 195 -6.34 12.87 -1.82
C PHE A 195 -6.21 13.22 -3.31
N ALA A 196 -5.81 12.22 -4.09
CA ALA A 196 -5.78 12.29 -5.53
C ALA A 196 -6.18 10.94 -6.14
N TYR A 197 -6.65 10.98 -7.38
CA TYR A 197 -6.97 9.79 -8.15
C TYR A 197 -6.23 9.79 -9.48
N VAL A 198 -5.64 8.66 -9.81
CA VAL A 198 -5.00 8.39 -11.10
C VAL A 198 -5.55 7.09 -11.68
N LEU A 199 -5.22 6.76 -12.91
CA LEU A 199 -5.65 5.49 -13.48
C LEU A 199 -4.90 4.31 -12.84
N PRO A 200 -5.52 3.12 -12.73
CA PRO A 200 -4.86 1.91 -12.23
C PRO A 200 -3.57 1.57 -12.99
N GLU A 201 -3.52 1.87 -14.30
CA GLU A 201 -2.34 1.63 -15.15
C GLU A 201 -1.13 2.52 -14.82
N ASP A 202 -1.32 3.60 -14.05
CA ASP A 202 -0.24 4.46 -13.57
C ASP A 202 0.47 3.89 -12.33
N PHE A 203 -0.08 2.87 -11.69
CA PHE A 203 0.60 2.14 -10.61
C PHE A 203 1.57 1.11 -11.18
N ASP A 204 2.76 1.02 -10.58
CA ASP A 204 3.78 0.02 -10.90
C ASP A 204 3.83 -1.06 -9.80
N GLN A 205 2.69 -1.67 -9.56
CA GLN A 205 2.50 -2.70 -8.55
C GLN A 205 1.81 -3.92 -9.15
N GLU A 206 2.34 -5.09 -8.84
CA GLU A 206 1.76 -6.37 -9.27
C GLU A 206 0.63 -6.85 -8.36
N VAL A 207 0.51 -6.25 -7.16
CA VAL A 207 -0.46 -6.64 -6.14
C VAL A 207 -1.24 -5.43 -5.66
N TYR A 208 -2.49 -5.65 -5.30
CA TYR A 208 -3.34 -4.62 -4.73
C TYR A 208 -2.90 -4.26 -3.32
N THR A 209 -3.08 -3.01 -2.94
CA THR A 209 -2.85 -2.54 -1.57
C THR A 209 -4.07 -2.75 -0.67
N GLN A 210 -5.25 -2.83 -1.30
CA GLN A 210 -6.53 -2.97 -0.62
C GLN A 210 -7.56 -3.64 -1.52
N ILE A 211 -8.59 -4.24 -0.90
CA ILE A 211 -9.76 -4.76 -1.59
C ILE A 211 -10.99 -4.07 -1.00
N TYR A 212 -11.82 -3.52 -1.86
CA TYR A 212 -13.13 -2.97 -1.52
C TYR A 212 -14.18 -4.04 -1.66
N VAL A 213 -15.09 -4.13 -0.70
CA VAL A 213 -16.12 -5.17 -0.64
C VAL A 213 -17.47 -4.52 -0.44
N GLN A 214 -18.46 -4.99 -1.19
CA GLN A 214 -19.88 -4.67 -1.00
C GLN A 214 -20.60 -5.88 -0.43
N ALA A 215 -21.41 -5.65 0.58
CA ALA A 215 -22.24 -6.66 1.20
C ALA A 215 -23.62 -6.71 0.53
N HIS A 216 -24.07 -7.91 0.23
CA HIS A 216 -25.36 -8.13 -0.40
C HIS A 216 -26.52 -7.61 0.47
N GLY A 217 -27.33 -6.70 -0.10
CA GLY A 217 -28.46 -6.07 0.58
C GLY A 217 -28.09 -4.94 1.52
N ALA A 218 -26.83 -4.48 1.55
CA ALA A 218 -26.42 -3.33 2.35
C ALA A 218 -27.06 -2.02 1.86
N GLN A 219 -27.16 -1.82 0.55
CA GLN A 219 -27.81 -0.66 -0.06
C GLN A 219 -29.30 -0.52 0.23
N ASP A 220 -29.97 -1.61 0.65
CA ASP A 220 -31.39 -1.57 1.07
C ASP A 220 -31.56 -1.10 2.52
N LEU A 221 -30.47 -0.90 3.25
CA LEU A 221 -30.45 -0.53 4.67
C LEU A 221 -29.84 0.85 4.84
N ILE A 222 -30.39 1.62 5.76
CA ILE A 222 -29.85 2.94 6.08
C ILE A 222 -28.56 2.79 6.87
N SER A 223 -27.48 3.38 6.39
CA SER A 223 -26.16 3.41 7.01
C SER A 223 -26.22 3.92 8.46
N TYR A 224 -25.36 3.41 9.32
CA TYR A 224 -25.33 3.72 10.76
C TYR A 224 -26.60 3.34 11.53
N THR A 225 -27.31 2.33 11.07
CA THR A 225 -28.41 1.68 11.82
C THR A 225 -27.98 0.32 12.33
N ASP A 226 -28.59 -0.12 13.43
CA ASP A 226 -28.30 -1.46 13.99
C ASP A 226 -28.50 -2.59 12.98
N ALA A 227 -29.43 -2.42 12.01
CA ALA A 227 -29.68 -3.39 10.97
C ALA A 227 -28.52 -3.46 9.96
N TYR A 228 -28.03 -2.30 9.52
CA TYR A 228 -26.86 -2.20 8.63
C TYR A 228 -25.61 -2.73 9.34
N ASP A 229 -25.34 -2.23 10.54
CA ASP A 229 -24.15 -2.64 11.31
C ASP A 229 -24.14 -4.16 11.55
N SER A 230 -25.31 -4.75 11.91
CA SER A 230 -25.42 -6.20 12.09
C SER A 230 -25.26 -7.00 10.79
N LEU A 231 -25.60 -6.45 9.63
CA LEU A 231 -25.35 -7.07 8.35
C LEU A 231 -23.86 -7.08 8.04
N ILE A 232 -23.24 -5.90 8.17
CA ILE A 232 -21.80 -5.74 7.87
C ILE A 232 -20.93 -6.57 8.80
N GLU A 233 -21.22 -6.59 10.10
CA GLU A 233 -20.51 -7.45 11.06
C GLU A 233 -20.54 -8.93 10.66
N ARG A 234 -21.69 -9.44 10.23
CA ARG A 234 -21.79 -10.85 9.79
C ARG A 234 -20.99 -11.15 8.53
N VAL A 235 -20.98 -10.20 7.57
CA VAL A 235 -20.21 -10.38 6.33
C VAL A 235 -18.73 -10.26 6.64
N GLN A 236 -18.34 -9.29 7.46
CA GLN A 236 -16.98 -9.09 7.91
C GLN A 236 -16.43 -10.33 8.62
N GLU A 237 -17.17 -10.92 9.58
CA GLU A 237 -16.77 -12.16 10.26
C GLU A 237 -16.51 -13.32 9.28
N ARG A 238 -17.28 -13.39 8.20
CA ARG A 238 -17.08 -14.43 7.17
C ARG A 238 -15.86 -14.14 6.30
N VAL A 239 -15.63 -12.89 5.93
CA VAL A 239 -14.41 -12.46 5.22
C VAL A 239 -13.18 -12.70 6.08
N GLU A 240 -13.23 -12.34 7.37
CA GLU A 240 -12.17 -12.67 8.33
C GLU A 240 -11.96 -14.18 8.49
N GLY A 241 -13.00 -14.97 8.27
CA GLY A 241 -12.93 -16.43 8.34
C GLY A 241 -11.99 -17.07 7.32
N ILE A 242 -11.73 -16.42 6.19
CA ILE A 242 -10.79 -16.89 5.16
C ILE A 242 -9.38 -16.28 5.29
N GLU A 243 -9.20 -15.30 6.19
CA GLU A 243 -7.92 -14.57 6.35
C GLU A 243 -6.73 -15.48 6.56
N ALA A 244 -6.83 -16.42 7.50
CA ALA A 244 -5.71 -17.29 7.86
C ALA A 244 -5.25 -18.17 6.69
N GLU A 245 -6.19 -18.68 5.90
CA GLU A 245 -5.89 -19.48 4.72
C GLU A 245 -5.25 -18.61 3.64
N ARG A 246 -5.82 -17.43 3.35
CA ARG A 246 -5.29 -16.52 2.32
C ARG A 246 -3.93 -15.96 2.70
N CYS A 247 -3.72 -15.60 3.94
CA CYS A 247 -2.41 -15.17 4.44
C CYS A 247 -1.36 -16.28 4.29
N GLN A 248 -1.72 -17.54 4.54
CA GLN A 248 -0.80 -18.67 4.36
C GLN A 248 -0.47 -18.88 2.88
N VAL A 249 -1.48 -18.86 2.00
CA VAL A 249 -1.27 -18.98 0.54
C VAL A 249 -0.34 -17.88 0.04
N ARG A 250 -0.61 -16.63 0.41
CA ARG A 250 0.23 -15.50 -0.01
C ARG A 250 1.66 -15.59 0.51
N TYR A 251 1.83 -16.05 1.74
CA TYR A 251 3.14 -16.31 2.31
C TYR A 251 3.89 -17.39 1.53
N ASP A 252 3.22 -18.49 1.20
CA ASP A 252 3.82 -19.60 0.46
C ASP A 252 4.23 -19.16 -0.95
N GLU A 253 3.40 -18.37 -1.66
CA GLU A 253 3.71 -17.77 -2.97
C GLU A 253 5.00 -16.91 -2.91
N ILE A 254 5.10 -16.01 -1.93
CA ILE A 254 6.27 -15.15 -1.76
C ILE A 254 7.53 -15.97 -1.45
N VAL A 255 7.39 -17.01 -0.63
CA VAL A 255 8.50 -17.91 -0.30
C VAL A 255 8.92 -18.72 -1.52
N GLU A 256 7.98 -19.20 -2.33
CA GLU A 256 8.26 -19.94 -3.57
C GLU A 256 8.99 -19.03 -4.56
N GLU A 257 8.49 -17.84 -4.84
CA GLU A 257 9.14 -16.85 -5.72
C GLU A 257 10.56 -16.49 -5.24
N ALA A 258 10.73 -16.29 -3.94
CA ALA A 258 12.05 -16.02 -3.36
C ALA A 258 13.01 -17.22 -3.50
N ASN A 259 12.51 -18.44 -3.35
CA ASN A 259 13.29 -19.65 -3.53
C ASN A 259 13.67 -19.86 -5.00
N ASP A 260 12.78 -19.58 -5.94
CA ASP A 260 13.05 -19.67 -7.38
C ASP A 260 14.14 -18.68 -7.78
N LYS A 261 14.01 -17.41 -7.38
CA LYS A 261 15.06 -16.39 -7.59
C LYS A 261 16.41 -16.81 -6.97
N LEU A 262 16.38 -17.44 -5.82
CA LEU A 262 17.58 -17.96 -5.15
C LEU A 262 18.18 -19.17 -5.89
N ALA A 263 17.33 -20.04 -6.45
CA ALA A 263 17.76 -21.18 -7.25
C ALA A 263 18.42 -20.72 -8.56
N ASP A 264 17.80 -19.76 -9.25
CA ASP A 264 18.35 -19.16 -10.48
C ASP A 264 19.71 -18.50 -10.22
N ALA A 265 19.81 -17.70 -9.17
CA ALA A 265 21.07 -17.06 -8.78
C ALA A 265 22.18 -18.08 -8.40
N ARG A 266 21.79 -19.22 -7.80
CA ARG A 266 22.73 -20.31 -7.52
C ARG A 266 23.18 -20.99 -8.79
N GLN A 267 22.28 -21.20 -9.75
CA GLN A 267 22.60 -21.79 -11.03
C GLN A 267 23.59 -20.91 -11.82
N GLU A 268 23.31 -19.60 -11.91
CA GLU A 268 24.22 -18.64 -12.54
C GLU A 268 25.61 -18.63 -11.88
N LEU A 269 25.66 -18.74 -10.54
CA LEU A 269 26.92 -18.83 -9.80
C LEU A 269 27.70 -20.10 -10.12
N GLU A 270 27.03 -21.26 -10.24
CA GLU A 270 27.67 -22.53 -10.56
C GLU A 270 28.16 -22.52 -12.02
N ASP A 271 27.37 -22.01 -12.96
CA ASP A 271 27.74 -21.86 -14.35
C ASP A 271 28.97 -20.92 -14.51
N GLY A 272 28.96 -19.80 -13.79
CA GLY A 272 30.09 -18.88 -13.72
C GLY A 272 31.37 -19.52 -13.15
N LYS A 273 31.23 -20.33 -12.09
CA LYS A 273 32.36 -21.09 -11.52
C LYS A 273 32.91 -22.13 -12.52
N LYS A 274 32.02 -22.82 -13.23
CA LYS A 274 32.39 -23.83 -14.23
C LYS A 274 33.16 -23.18 -15.36
N GLU A 275 32.66 -22.08 -15.91
CA GLU A 275 33.36 -21.32 -16.97
C GLU A 275 34.73 -20.80 -16.51
N ALA A 276 34.80 -20.28 -15.27
CA ALA A 276 36.08 -19.84 -14.69
C ALA A 276 37.08 -21.00 -14.53
N ASN A 277 36.62 -22.17 -14.10
CA ASN A 277 37.47 -23.35 -13.96
C ASN A 277 37.93 -23.88 -15.29
N GLU A 278 37.09 -23.90 -16.32
CA GLU A 278 37.46 -24.29 -17.69
C GLU A 278 38.53 -23.34 -18.25
N LYS A 279 38.31 -22.04 -18.16
CA LYS A 279 39.32 -21.04 -18.55
C LYS A 279 40.65 -21.17 -17.81
N LEU A 280 40.57 -21.53 -16.52
CA LEU A 280 41.76 -21.75 -15.70
C LEU A 280 42.51 -23.00 -16.08
N ALA A 281 41.77 -24.08 -16.49
CA ALA A 281 42.36 -25.33 -16.97
C ALA A 281 43.07 -25.12 -18.32
N ASP A 282 42.40 -24.42 -19.25
CA ASP A 282 42.96 -24.06 -20.55
C ASP A 282 44.24 -23.20 -20.41
N ALA A 283 44.20 -22.17 -19.55
CA ALA A 283 45.38 -21.35 -19.28
C ALA A 283 46.55 -22.14 -18.65
N ARG A 284 46.25 -23.13 -17.79
CA ARG A 284 47.28 -24.06 -17.25
C ARG A 284 47.84 -24.95 -18.31
N GLN A 285 47.04 -25.43 -19.22
CA GLN A 285 47.49 -26.30 -20.33
C GLN A 285 48.38 -25.51 -21.29
N GLU A 286 47.98 -24.29 -21.65
CA GLU A 286 48.84 -23.42 -22.47
C GLU A 286 50.19 -23.10 -21.79
N LEU A 287 50.18 -22.91 -20.46
CA LEU A 287 51.39 -22.70 -19.68
C LEU A 287 52.33 -23.94 -19.68
N GLU A 288 51.76 -25.15 -19.56
CA GLU A 288 52.52 -26.40 -19.61
C GLU A 288 53.03 -26.67 -21.02
N ASP A 289 52.26 -26.41 -22.08
CA ASP A 289 52.68 -26.49 -23.47
C ASP A 289 53.80 -25.45 -23.76
N GLY A 290 53.67 -24.24 -23.20
CA GLY A 290 54.71 -23.22 -23.25
C GLY A 290 56.01 -23.64 -22.56
N LYS A 291 55.90 -24.28 -21.37
CA LYS A 291 57.06 -24.84 -20.66
C LYS A 291 57.70 -25.97 -21.42
N LYS A 292 56.92 -26.83 -22.06
CA LYS A 292 57.42 -27.94 -22.89
C LYS A 292 58.17 -27.41 -24.12
N LYS A 293 57.58 -26.42 -24.82
CA LYS A 293 58.24 -25.71 -25.93
C LYS A 293 59.52 -25.01 -25.48
N LEU A 294 59.56 -24.42 -24.32
CA LEU A 294 60.74 -23.78 -23.76
C LEU A 294 61.82 -24.81 -23.42
N LYS A 295 61.43 -26.01 -22.92
CA LYS A 295 62.35 -27.11 -22.62
C LYS A 295 62.97 -27.71 -23.89
N ASP A 296 62.15 -27.83 -24.93
CA ASP A 296 62.59 -28.36 -26.24
C ASP A 296 63.49 -27.30 -26.93
N GLY A 297 63.18 -26.01 -26.90
CA GLY A 297 64.02 -24.95 -27.42
C GLY A 297 65.38 -24.82 -26.67
N LYS A 298 65.39 -25.09 -25.34
CA LYS A 298 66.63 -25.22 -24.58
C LYS A 298 67.45 -26.41 -24.98
N LYS A 299 66.86 -27.49 -25.40
CA LYS A 299 67.52 -28.69 -25.90
C LYS A 299 68.13 -28.41 -27.28
N GLU A 300 67.38 -27.79 -28.18
CA GLU A 300 67.87 -27.39 -29.52
C GLU A 300 69.00 -26.33 -29.39
N TYR A 301 68.94 -25.42 -28.41
CA TYR A 301 70.05 -24.51 -28.14
C TYR A 301 71.34 -25.20 -27.68
N LYS A 302 71.24 -26.30 -26.91
CA LYS A 302 72.37 -27.11 -26.49
C LYS A 302 73.01 -27.88 -27.70
N ASP A 303 72.15 -28.32 -28.60
CA ASP A 303 72.56 -29.04 -29.79
C ASP A 303 73.05 -28.11 -30.93
N GLY A 304 72.58 -26.85 -30.85
CA GLY A 304 72.91 -25.84 -31.86
C GLY A 304 74.17 -25.02 -31.61
N LYS A 305 75.06 -25.37 -30.67
CA LYS A 305 76.33 -24.67 -30.35
C LYS A 305 77.21 -24.26 -31.55
N LYS A 306 76.90 -24.79 -32.72
CA LYS A 306 77.60 -24.48 -34.02
C LYS A 306 76.94 -23.27 -34.76
N LYS A 307 75.79 -22.80 -34.39
CA LYS A 307 75.12 -21.72 -35.11
C LYS A 307 74.83 -20.55 -34.15
N LEU A 308 75.87 -20.01 -33.46
CA LEU A 308 75.74 -19.02 -32.40
C LEU A 308 75.13 -17.67 -32.85
N ALA A 309 75.22 -17.36 -34.14
CA ALA A 309 74.72 -16.08 -34.65
C ALA A 309 73.20 -16.08 -34.87
N ASP A 310 72.63 -17.21 -35.33
CA ASP A 310 71.16 -17.32 -35.59
C ASP A 310 70.42 -17.51 -34.25
N ALA A 311 71.03 -18.24 -33.31
CA ALA A 311 70.45 -18.43 -31.97
C ALA A 311 70.31 -17.11 -31.15
N LYS A 312 71.21 -16.11 -31.40
CA LYS A 312 71.03 -14.80 -30.76
C LYS A 312 69.79 -14.06 -31.27
N LYS A 313 69.52 -14.14 -32.54
CA LYS A 313 68.29 -13.54 -33.13
C LYS A 313 67.03 -14.27 -32.66
N GLU A 314 67.08 -15.62 -32.63
CA GLU A 314 65.99 -16.41 -32.08
C GLU A 314 65.80 -16.18 -30.57
N LEU A 315 66.87 -15.96 -29.84
CA LEU A 315 66.81 -15.62 -28.42
C LEU A 315 66.12 -14.22 -28.17
N GLU A 316 66.42 -13.23 -29.03
CA GLU A 316 65.75 -11.92 -28.94
C GLU A 316 64.28 -11.99 -29.31
N ASP A 317 63.91 -12.81 -30.34
CA ASP A 317 62.51 -13.03 -30.68
C ASP A 317 61.76 -13.85 -29.60
N GLY A 318 62.49 -14.80 -28.95
CA GLY A 318 61.95 -15.55 -27.81
C GLY A 318 61.71 -14.68 -26.57
N LYS A 319 62.59 -13.71 -26.30
CA LYS A 319 62.43 -12.75 -25.21
C LYS A 319 61.26 -11.77 -25.44
N ALA A 320 61.06 -11.33 -26.69
CA ALA A 320 59.91 -10.50 -27.04
C ALA A 320 58.59 -11.25 -26.81
N ARG A 321 58.54 -12.54 -27.25
CA ARG A 321 57.32 -13.38 -26.99
C ARG A 321 57.09 -13.66 -25.52
N LEU A 322 58.15 -13.79 -24.73
CA LEU A 322 58.04 -13.98 -23.29
C LEU A 322 57.54 -12.69 -22.57
N ALA A 323 57.92 -11.54 -23.09
CA ALA A 323 57.45 -10.23 -22.59
C ALA A 323 55.96 -10.03 -22.93
N ASP A 324 55.56 -10.40 -24.14
CA ASP A 324 54.14 -10.34 -24.54
C ASP A 324 53.30 -11.32 -23.73
N ALA A 325 53.76 -12.57 -23.56
CA ALA A 325 53.10 -13.57 -22.73
C ALA A 325 53.02 -13.19 -21.25
N LYS A 326 54.05 -12.48 -20.73
CA LYS A 326 53.99 -11.91 -19.38
C LYS A 326 52.94 -10.82 -19.27
N LYS A 327 52.81 -9.99 -20.28
CA LYS A 327 51.79 -8.93 -20.31
C LYS A 327 50.36 -9.58 -20.38
N GLU A 328 50.19 -10.57 -21.22
CA GLU A 328 48.93 -11.34 -21.30
C GLU A 328 48.62 -12.06 -19.96
N LEU A 329 49.63 -12.59 -19.29
CA LEU A 329 49.45 -13.26 -18.00
C LEU A 329 49.10 -12.25 -16.90
N GLU A 330 49.66 -11.03 -16.94
CA GLU A 330 49.36 -9.91 -16.03
C GLU A 330 47.89 -9.43 -16.27
N ASP A 331 47.50 -9.32 -17.53
CA ASP A 331 46.13 -9.00 -17.94
C ASP A 331 45.15 -10.09 -17.47
N GLY A 332 45.50 -11.38 -17.65
CA GLY A 332 44.74 -12.51 -17.17
C GLY A 332 44.61 -12.58 -15.64
N ARG A 333 45.70 -12.23 -14.93
CA ARG A 333 45.68 -12.07 -13.46
C ARG A 333 44.76 -10.93 -13.01
N SER A 334 44.78 -9.82 -13.75
CA SER A 334 43.91 -8.64 -13.48
C SER A 334 42.45 -9.01 -13.69
N GLN A 335 42.13 -9.76 -14.76
CA GLN A 335 40.78 -10.30 -15.01
C GLN A 335 40.33 -11.27 -13.92
N LEU A 336 41.22 -12.14 -13.44
CA LEU A 336 40.93 -13.05 -12.35
C LEU A 336 40.68 -12.35 -11.02
N ALA A 337 41.41 -11.24 -10.75
CA ALA A 337 41.19 -10.41 -9.58
C ALA A 337 39.83 -9.73 -9.64
N SER A 338 39.49 -9.16 -10.81
CA SER A 338 38.17 -8.55 -11.02
C SER A 338 37.01 -9.56 -10.86
N ALA A 339 37.16 -10.76 -11.42
CA ALA A 339 36.17 -11.84 -11.26
C ALA A 339 36.00 -12.27 -9.79
N LYS A 340 37.12 -12.30 -9.01
CA LYS A 340 37.08 -12.59 -7.58
C LYS A 340 36.35 -11.48 -6.79
N GLU A 341 36.52 -10.25 -7.19
CA GLU A 341 35.85 -9.10 -6.55
C GLU A 341 34.35 -9.11 -6.85
N GLN A 342 33.98 -9.43 -8.10
CA GLN A 342 32.60 -9.65 -8.47
C GLN A 342 31.94 -10.81 -7.68
N LEU A 343 32.69 -11.89 -7.47
CA LEU A 343 32.23 -13.03 -6.68
C LEU A 343 32.05 -12.66 -5.20
N ALA A 344 32.96 -11.84 -4.65
CA ALA A 344 32.85 -11.35 -3.30
C ALA A 344 31.65 -10.39 -3.14
N SER A 345 31.45 -9.51 -4.13
CA SER A 345 30.29 -8.61 -4.19
C SER A 345 28.97 -9.40 -4.27
N GLY A 346 28.90 -10.42 -5.15
CA GLY A 346 27.74 -11.30 -5.23
C GLY A 346 27.45 -12.04 -3.90
N ARG A 347 28.51 -12.50 -3.21
CA ARG A 347 28.35 -13.10 -1.87
C ARG A 347 27.84 -12.12 -0.82
N ALA A 348 28.31 -10.88 -0.87
CA ALA A 348 27.83 -9.83 0.02
C ALA A 348 26.35 -9.48 -0.26
N GLN A 349 25.96 -9.43 -1.54
CA GLN A 349 24.58 -9.22 -1.94
C GLN A 349 23.66 -10.35 -1.43
N ILE A 350 24.11 -11.60 -1.56
CA ILE A 350 23.36 -12.78 -1.05
C ILE A 350 23.25 -12.72 0.49
N ALA A 351 24.35 -12.32 1.17
CA ALA A 351 24.32 -12.18 2.63
C ALA A 351 23.35 -11.07 3.06
N SER A 352 23.40 -9.92 2.38
CA SER A 352 22.48 -8.79 2.63
C SER A 352 21.02 -9.17 2.35
N ALA A 353 20.76 -9.84 1.23
CA ALA A 353 19.42 -10.33 0.93
C ALA A 353 18.91 -11.33 1.98
N LYS A 354 19.81 -12.21 2.49
CA LYS A 354 19.48 -13.13 3.57
C LYS A 354 19.19 -12.41 4.89
N GLU A 355 19.89 -11.34 5.16
CA GLU A 355 19.68 -10.50 6.35
C GLU A 355 18.35 -9.73 6.26
N GLN A 356 18.05 -9.18 5.07
CA GLN A 356 16.76 -8.56 4.79
C GLN A 356 15.60 -9.55 4.90
N LEU A 357 15.79 -10.77 4.40
CA LEU A 357 14.80 -11.84 4.53
C LEU A 357 14.57 -12.20 6.00
N ASN A 358 15.65 -12.29 6.80
CA ASN A 358 15.54 -12.57 8.23
C ASN A 358 14.89 -11.40 8.99
N ALA A 359 15.19 -10.15 8.61
CA ALA A 359 14.54 -8.97 9.18
C ALA A 359 13.04 -8.94 8.84
N GLY A 360 12.69 -9.22 7.58
CA GLY A 360 11.29 -9.36 7.17
C GLY A 360 10.56 -10.49 7.91
N TRP A 361 11.24 -11.60 8.18
CA TRP A 361 10.73 -12.70 9.01
C TRP A 361 10.44 -12.26 10.46
N ALA A 362 11.37 -11.47 11.03
CA ALA A 362 11.18 -10.95 12.39
C ALA A 362 9.98 -9.98 12.44
N GLU A 363 9.84 -9.13 11.43
CA GLU A 363 8.73 -8.18 11.31
C GLU A 363 7.37 -8.89 11.11
N VAL A 364 7.34 -9.93 10.27
CA VAL A 364 6.15 -10.80 10.11
C VAL A 364 5.79 -11.47 11.44
N SER A 365 6.79 -11.98 12.15
CA SER A 365 6.58 -12.64 13.47
C SER A 365 6.08 -11.64 14.52
N GLU A 366 6.60 -10.41 14.53
CA GLU A 366 6.14 -9.33 15.40
C GLU A 366 4.70 -8.91 15.07
N ASN A 367 4.39 -8.78 13.78
CA ASN A 367 3.04 -8.43 13.35
C ASN A 367 2.04 -9.57 13.64
N GLN A 368 2.48 -10.81 13.54
CA GLN A 368 1.69 -11.99 13.95
C GLN A 368 1.38 -11.95 15.45
N ALA A 369 2.39 -11.61 16.27
CA ALA A 369 2.18 -11.46 17.72
C ALA A 369 1.22 -10.29 18.05
N LYS A 370 1.37 -9.14 17.36
CA LYS A 370 0.44 -8.00 17.50
C LYS A 370 -0.99 -8.34 17.05
N LEU A 371 -1.14 -9.17 16.03
CA LEU A 371 -2.44 -9.65 15.56
C LEU A 371 -3.10 -10.57 16.59
N GLU A 372 -2.32 -11.48 17.20
CA GLU A 372 -2.83 -12.34 18.27
C GLU A 372 -3.20 -11.53 19.52
N ASP A 373 -2.39 -10.53 19.86
CA ASP A 373 -2.70 -9.62 20.97
C ASP A 373 -3.96 -8.80 20.69
N GLY A 374 -4.11 -8.29 19.46
CA GLY A 374 -5.32 -7.60 19.01
C GLY A 374 -6.56 -8.50 19.03
N LYS A 375 -6.43 -9.77 18.67
CA LYS A 375 -7.52 -10.75 18.79
C LYS A 375 -7.90 -10.99 20.26
N ALA A 376 -6.90 -11.11 21.12
CA ALA A 376 -7.14 -11.27 22.58
C ALA A 376 -7.85 -10.04 23.16
N GLN A 377 -7.42 -8.82 22.79
CA GLN A 377 -8.06 -7.58 23.21
C GLN A 377 -9.51 -7.47 22.68
N LEU A 378 -9.75 -7.91 21.42
CA LEU A 378 -11.08 -7.94 20.85
C LEU A 378 -11.99 -8.93 21.59
N GLU A 379 -11.47 -10.10 21.94
CA GLU A 379 -12.23 -11.09 22.69
C GLU A 379 -12.52 -10.62 24.14
N ASP A 380 -11.55 -9.95 24.74
CA ASP A 380 -11.75 -9.30 26.05
C ASP A 380 -12.79 -8.17 25.98
N GLY A 381 -12.73 -7.33 24.94
CA GLY A 381 -13.74 -6.31 24.68
C GLY A 381 -15.14 -6.90 24.46
N LYS A 382 -15.25 -8.00 23.73
CA LYS A 382 -16.53 -8.74 23.60
C LYS A 382 -17.04 -9.28 24.94
N ASN A 383 -16.14 -9.78 25.77
CA ASN A 383 -16.52 -10.27 27.08
C ASN A 383 -16.96 -9.15 28.02
N GLN A 384 -16.29 -7.99 27.96
CA GLN A 384 -16.70 -6.78 28.68
C GLN A 384 -18.05 -6.27 28.19
N LEU A 385 -18.27 -6.28 26.87
CA LEU A 385 -19.57 -5.90 26.28
C LEU A 385 -20.69 -6.82 26.76
N ARG A 386 -20.48 -8.15 26.70
CA ARG A 386 -21.43 -9.13 27.23
C ARG A 386 -21.70 -8.97 28.74
N ALA A 387 -20.66 -8.64 29.49
CA ALA A 387 -20.80 -8.34 30.92
C ALA A 387 -21.63 -7.06 31.15
N GLY A 388 -21.39 -6.03 30.33
CA GLY A 388 -22.18 -4.79 30.33
C GLY A 388 -23.65 -5.00 29.93
N GLU A 389 -23.88 -5.79 28.91
CA GLU A 389 -25.24 -6.19 28.47
C GLU A 389 -25.97 -6.94 29.59
N LYS A 390 -25.27 -7.83 30.28
CA LYS A 390 -25.84 -8.56 31.43
C LYS A 390 -26.17 -7.63 32.59
N GLN A 391 -25.27 -6.66 32.90
CA GLN A 391 -25.54 -5.65 33.92
C GLN A 391 -26.73 -4.74 33.56
N ILE A 392 -26.87 -4.38 32.29
CA ILE A 392 -28.02 -3.61 31.80
C ILE A 392 -29.30 -4.45 31.90
N ALA A 393 -29.24 -5.74 31.54
CA ALA A 393 -30.39 -6.65 31.69
C ALA A 393 -30.79 -6.84 33.14
N ASP A 394 -29.82 -7.01 34.04
CA ASP A 394 -30.04 -7.16 35.47
C ASP A 394 -30.60 -5.88 36.10
N ALA A 395 -30.08 -4.69 35.70
CA ALA A 395 -30.60 -3.40 36.10
C ALA A 395 -32.05 -3.15 35.58
N LYS A 396 -32.35 -3.63 34.36
CA LYS A 396 -33.69 -3.54 33.78
C LYS A 396 -34.71 -4.42 34.53
N THR A 397 -34.22 -5.57 35.04
CA THR A 397 -35.06 -6.49 35.83
C THR A 397 -35.30 -5.98 37.28
N GLN A 398 -34.43 -5.10 37.80
CA GLN A 398 -34.62 -4.44 39.10
C GLN A 398 -35.54 -3.20 39.06
N LEU A 399 -35.84 -2.72 37.82
CA LEU A 399 -36.72 -1.56 37.59
C LEU A 399 -38.16 -1.95 37.20
N THR A 400 -38.45 -3.27 37.10
CA THR A 400 -39.82 -3.82 36.98
C THR A 400 -40.19 -4.52 38.27
#